data_9e1ed0dbe4c70b91f1c62cb08879d51c
#
_entry.id   9e1ed0dbe4c70b91f1c62cb08879d51c
#
_cell.length_a   1.000
_cell.length_b   1.000
_cell.length_c   1.000
_cell.angle_alpha   90.00
_cell.angle_beta   90.00
_cell.angle_gamma   90.00
#
_symmetry.space_group_name_H-M   'P 1'
#
loop_
_entity.id
_entity.type
_entity.pdbx_description
1 polymer ?
#
loop_
_entity_poly.entity_id
_entity_poly.type
_entity_poly.pdbx_seq_one_letter_code
_entity_poly.pdbx_strand_id
1 'polypeptide(L)'
;HRFGFVNGGANEFFGLDGATIRLGLDYGVTDRLMIGAGRSSFQKTVDGFAKYKFLKQCDAGCTMPVTLALVASTSLTTLKKEQLPWYDPANVDYFSHRLGYSFQVIVGRKFSDRFTVQLNPGVVHRNLVTTVDDPNDVVHISGGARMKLSKRVAINGEYFHVLRDQLPINYRNSLSVGFDIETGGHVFQLHFTNSTAMYERGFITETVGDWTN
;
A
#
# COMPACT_ATOMS: atom_id res chain seq x y z
N HIS A 1 -8.53 -9.88 -1.01
CA HIS A 1 -8.08 -10.82 0.01
C HIS A 1 -6.55 -10.91 -0.05
N ARG A 2 -5.90 -10.98 1.11
CA ARG A 2 -4.52 -11.45 1.25
C ARG A 2 -4.53 -12.68 2.11
N PHE A 3 -3.90 -13.73 1.62
CA PHE A 3 -3.70 -14.97 2.35
C PHE A 3 -2.48 -14.83 3.27
N GLY A 4 -2.36 -15.69 4.26
CA GLY A 4 -1.17 -15.76 5.13
C GLY A 4 0.07 -16.25 4.39
N PHE A 5 1.14 -16.44 5.15
CA PHE A 5 2.40 -16.93 4.59
C PHE A 5 2.31 -18.42 4.24
N VAL A 6 2.95 -18.82 3.14
CA VAL A 6 2.93 -20.22 2.67
C VAL A 6 3.84 -21.15 3.49
N ASN A 7 4.71 -20.61 4.34
CA ASN A 7 5.68 -21.36 5.13
C ASN A 7 5.05 -22.26 6.20
N GLY A 8 3.79 -22.01 6.60
CA GLY A 8 3.01 -22.93 7.46
C GLY A 8 2.64 -24.25 6.80
N GLY A 9 2.87 -24.39 5.48
CA GLY A 9 2.64 -25.61 4.71
C GLY A 9 1.19 -26.08 4.76
N ALA A 10 1.02 -27.40 4.72
CA ALA A 10 -0.30 -28.02 4.71
C ALA A 10 -1.10 -27.79 6.00
N ASN A 11 -0.44 -27.57 7.15
CA ASN A 11 -1.11 -27.32 8.43
C ASN A 11 -1.91 -26.03 8.46
N GLU A 12 -1.46 -24.99 7.73
CA GLU A 12 -2.14 -23.71 7.60
C GLU A 12 -2.80 -23.55 6.21
N PHE A 13 -2.98 -24.67 5.54
CA PHE A 13 -3.49 -24.75 4.17
C PHE A 13 -2.80 -23.72 3.25
N PHE A 14 -1.44 -23.70 3.30
CA PHE A 14 -0.59 -22.78 2.53
C PHE A 14 -0.94 -21.30 2.73
N GLY A 15 -1.32 -20.93 3.96
CA GLY A 15 -1.65 -19.56 4.34
C GLY A 15 -3.13 -19.18 4.16
N LEU A 16 -4.01 -20.08 3.69
CA LEU A 16 -5.43 -19.75 3.55
C LEU A 16 -6.11 -19.47 4.89
N ASP A 17 -5.70 -20.17 5.96
CA ASP A 17 -6.26 -19.97 7.30
C ASP A 17 -5.95 -18.59 7.89
N GLY A 18 -4.85 -17.96 7.46
CA GLY A 18 -4.48 -16.60 7.81
C GLY A 18 -5.07 -15.51 6.92
N ALA A 19 -6.13 -15.80 6.16
CA ALA A 19 -6.66 -14.86 5.19
C ALA A 19 -7.24 -13.59 5.81
N THR A 20 -6.85 -12.45 5.26
CA THR A 20 -7.41 -11.14 5.57
C THR A 20 -8.20 -10.61 4.39
N ILE A 21 -9.22 -9.79 4.68
CA ILE A 21 -10.06 -9.17 3.66
C ILE A 21 -10.02 -7.65 3.80
N ARG A 22 -9.98 -6.93 2.68
CA ARG A 22 -10.30 -5.51 2.61
C ARG A 22 -11.43 -5.30 1.61
N LEU A 23 -12.44 -4.58 2.05
CA LEU A 23 -13.50 -4.04 1.21
C LEU A 23 -13.25 -2.56 1.02
N GLY A 24 -13.24 -2.09 -0.21
CA GLY A 24 -13.01 -0.69 -0.54
C GLY A 24 -13.91 -0.25 -1.68
N LEU A 25 -14.22 1.05 -1.66
CA LEU A 25 -14.92 1.76 -2.72
C LEU A 25 -14.10 2.95 -3.14
N ASP A 26 -13.89 3.07 -4.45
CA ASP A 26 -13.16 4.18 -5.06
C ASP A 26 -14.08 4.92 -6.01
N TYR A 27 -14.06 6.26 -5.96
CA TYR A 27 -14.91 7.10 -6.77
C TYR A 27 -14.11 8.22 -7.45
N GLY A 28 -14.25 8.31 -8.77
CA GLY A 28 -13.71 9.40 -9.58
C GLY A 28 -14.64 10.63 -9.49
N VAL A 29 -14.28 11.60 -8.65
CA VAL A 29 -15.04 12.84 -8.47
C VAL A 29 -14.94 13.72 -9.71
N THR A 30 -13.75 13.77 -10.31
CA THR A 30 -13.45 14.46 -11.57
C THR A 30 -12.43 13.67 -12.37
N ASP A 31 -12.08 14.09 -13.58
CA ASP A 31 -11.00 13.47 -14.39
C ASP A 31 -9.63 13.52 -13.70
N ARG A 32 -9.49 14.37 -12.67
CA ARG A 32 -8.25 14.58 -11.95
C ARG A 32 -8.30 14.16 -10.49
N LEU A 33 -9.48 14.13 -9.85
CA LEU A 33 -9.65 13.81 -8.44
C LEU A 33 -10.38 12.48 -8.27
N MET A 34 -9.75 11.59 -7.54
CA MET A 34 -10.30 10.31 -7.08
C MET A 34 -10.23 10.27 -5.56
N ILE A 35 -11.27 9.78 -4.94
CA ILE A 35 -11.31 9.48 -3.51
C ILE A 35 -11.68 8.01 -3.31
N GLY A 36 -11.26 7.45 -2.21
CA GLY A 36 -11.63 6.09 -1.85
C GLY A 36 -11.64 5.90 -0.34
N ALA A 37 -12.36 4.89 0.10
CA ALA A 37 -12.39 4.45 1.49
C ALA A 37 -12.51 2.94 1.55
N GLY A 38 -11.96 2.36 2.60
CA GLY A 38 -11.97 0.92 2.78
C GLY A 38 -11.95 0.50 4.24
N ARG A 39 -12.23 -0.78 4.46
CA ARG A 39 -12.08 -1.44 5.75
C ARG A 39 -11.37 -2.77 5.57
N SER A 40 -10.28 -2.93 6.30
CA SER A 40 -9.51 -4.17 6.37
C SER A 40 -9.84 -4.95 7.66
N SER A 41 -9.90 -6.28 7.57
CA SER A 41 -9.93 -7.14 8.76
C SER A 41 -8.58 -7.16 9.48
N PHE A 42 -7.47 -6.94 8.75
CA PHE A 42 -6.15 -6.81 9.35
C PHE A 42 -6.09 -5.57 10.24
N GLN A 43 -5.75 -5.76 11.53
CA GLN A 43 -5.79 -4.72 12.57
C GLN A 43 -7.12 -3.94 12.64
N LYS A 44 -8.21 -4.49 12.08
CA LYS A 44 -9.53 -3.84 11.99
C LYS A 44 -9.45 -2.38 11.51
N THR A 45 -8.60 -2.13 10.51
CA THR A 45 -8.30 -0.79 10.03
C THR A 45 -9.36 -0.27 9.09
N VAL A 46 -9.78 0.97 9.29
CA VAL A 46 -10.52 1.79 8.31
C VAL A 46 -9.52 2.72 7.65
N ASP A 47 -9.54 2.80 6.35
CA ASP A 47 -8.63 3.66 5.57
C ASP A 47 -9.41 4.51 4.56
N GLY A 48 -8.81 5.63 4.18
CA GLY A 48 -9.33 6.48 3.13
C GLY A 48 -8.20 7.21 2.43
N PHE A 49 -8.43 7.57 1.16
CA PHE A 49 -7.44 8.31 0.39
C PHE A 49 -8.09 9.33 -0.55
N ALA A 50 -7.30 10.32 -0.93
CA ALA A 50 -7.56 11.21 -2.04
C ALA A 50 -6.34 11.22 -2.98
N LYS A 51 -6.59 11.08 -4.28
CA LYS A 51 -5.57 11.16 -5.33
C LYS A 51 -5.91 12.29 -6.29
N TYR A 52 -5.00 13.25 -6.43
CA TYR A 52 -5.15 14.37 -7.35
C TYR A 52 -4.05 14.36 -8.41
N LYS A 53 -4.47 14.37 -9.69
CA LYS A 53 -3.59 14.37 -10.85
C LYS A 53 -3.36 15.82 -11.31
N PHE A 54 -2.15 16.34 -11.03
CA PHE A 54 -1.76 17.70 -11.43
C PHE A 54 -1.45 17.81 -12.90
N LEU A 55 -0.62 16.87 -13.41
CA LEU A 55 -0.14 16.83 -14.78
C LEU A 55 -0.45 15.46 -15.38
N LYS A 56 -0.80 15.48 -16.66
CA LYS A 56 -1.04 14.26 -17.44
C LYS A 56 -0.05 14.22 -18.59
N GLN A 57 0.64 13.08 -18.71
CA GLN A 57 1.45 12.80 -19.89
C GLN A 57 0.60 12.91 -21.14
N CYS A 58 1.16 13.46 -22.19
CA CYS A 58 0.51 13.55 -23.49
C CYS A 58 1.34 12.86 -24.57
N ASP A 59 0.62 12.27 -25.53
CA ASP A 59 1.22 11.39 -26.53
C ASP A 59 1.62 12.16 -27.82
N ALA A 60 1.00 13.33 -28.11
CA ALA A 60 1.34 14.15 -29.29
C ALA A 60 0.95 15.61 -29.06
N GLY A 61 1.78 16.52 -29.57
CA GLY A 61 1.47 17.97 -29.63
C GLY A 61 1.64 18.74 -28.33
N CYS A 62 2.07 18.14 -27.25
CA CYS A 62 2.43 18.80 -26.00
C CYS A 62 3.75 18.28 -25.43
N THR A 63 4.35 19.05 -24.51
CA THR A 63 5.71 18.80 -23.99
C THR A 63 5.74 18.06 -22.65
N MET A 64 4.60 17.52 -22.18
CA MET A 64 4.55 16.87 -20.85
C MET A 64 4.95 15.39 -20.94
N PRO A 65 6.19 15.03 -20.52
CA PRO A 65 6.72 13.68 -20.68
C PRO A 65 6.27 12.70 -19.58
N VAL A 66 5.66 13.18 -18.49
CA VAL A 66 5.27 12.39 -17.32
C VAL A 66 3.89 12.78 -16.79
N THR A 67 3.26 11.88 -16.07
CA THR A 67 2.09 12.18 -15.24
C THR A 67 2.55 12.44 -13.81
N LEU A 68 2.06 13.50 -13.18
CA LEU A 68 2.27 13.79 -11.76
C LEU A 68 0.95 13.74 -11.01
N ALA A 69 0.93 13.00 -9.91
CA ALA A 69 -0.20 12.96 -9.00
C ALA A 69 0.25 12.97 -7.55
N LEU A 70 -0.57 13.54 -6.67
CA LEU A 70 -0.43 13.45 -5.23
C LEU A 70 -1.44 12.44 -4.71
N VAL A 71 -1.01 11.58 -3.79
CA VAL A 71 -1.87 10.72 -2.99
C VAL A 71 -1.71 11.11 -1.53
N ALA A 72 -2.82 11.38 -0.87
CA ALA A 72 -2.89 11.55 0.57
C ALA A 72 -3.83 10.48 1.12
N SER A 73 -3.36 9.70 2.08
CA SER A 73 -4.18 8.67 2.73
C SER A 73 -4.14 8.77 4.25
N THR A 74 -5.18 8.27 4.87
CA THR A 74 -5.28 8.12 6.32
C THR A 74 -5.72 6.71 6.66
N SER A 75 -5.26 6.22 7.82
CA SER A 75 -5.65 4.93 8.36
C SER A 75 -5.97 5.06 9.84
N LEU A 76 -7.03 4.40 10.27
CA LEU A 76 -7.52 4.38 11.64
C LEU A 76 -7.67 2.93 12.11
N THR A 77 -6.90 2.50 13.10
CA THR A 77 -7.14 1.21 13.74
C THR A 77 -8.34 1.26 14.69
N THR A 78 -9.25 0.30 14.55
CA THR A 78 -10.44 0.15 15.40
C THR A 78 -10.35 -1.06 16.34
N LEU A 79 -9.14 -1.53 16.63
CA LEU A 79 -8.87 -2.56 17.63
C LEU A 79 -9.37 -2.11 19.02
N LYS A 80 -9.75 -3.07 19.86
CA LYS A 80 -10.00 -2.79 21.28
C LYS A 80 -8.74 -2.28 21.93
N LYS A 81 -8.86 -1.46 22.99
CA LYS A 81 -7.73 -0.83 23.68
C LYS A 81 -6.64 -1.86 24.05
N GLU A 82 -7.06 -3.00 24.58
CA GLU A 82 -6.18 -4.08 25.05
C GLU A 82 -5.45 -4.84 23.91
N GLN A 83 -5.84 -4.62 22.67
CA GLN A 83 -5.26 -5.26 21.47
C GLN A 83 -4.31 -4.33 20.72
N LEU A 84 -4.15 -3.09 21.17
CA LEU A 84 -3.27 -2.13 20.52
C LEU A 84 -1.79 -2.48 20.80
N PRO A 85 -0.88 -2.37 19.81
CA PRO A 85 0.55 -2.66 19.99
C PRO A 85 1.22 -1.80 21.08
N TRP A 86 0.69 -0.60 21.32
CA TRP A 86 1.17 0.35 22.33
C TRP A 86 0.33 0.35 23.62
N TYR A 87 -0.46 -0.71 23.85
CA TYR A 87 -1.34 -0.76 25.01
C TYR A 87 -0.55 -0.75 26.31
N ASP A 88 -0.90 0.21 27.17
CA ASP A 88 -0.46 0.28 28.56
C ASP A 88 -1.68 0.63 29.42
N PRO A 89 -2.02 -0.17 30.45
CA PRO A 89 -3.16 0.13 31.36
C PRO A 89 -3.07 1.48 32.04
N ALA A 90 -1.85 1.98 32.28
CA ALA A 90 -1.60 3.26 32.94
C ALA A 90 -1.81 4.46 32.00
N ASN A 91 -1.83 4.25 30.70
CA ASN A 91 -1.91 5.32 29.71
C ASN A 91 -3.31 5.51 29.16
N VAL A 92 -3.64 6.77 28.84
CA VAL A 92 -4.90 7.12 28.17
C VAL A 92 -4.76 6.85 26.67
N ASP A 93 -5.71 6.10 26.12
CA ASP A 93 -5.81 5.88 24.68
C ASP A 93 -6.62 7.01 24.04
N TYR A 94 -5.93 7.94 23.39
CA TYR A 94 -6.58 9.01 22.64
C TYR A 94 -6.89 8.54 21.21
N PHE A 95 -7.98 9.04 20.66
CA PHE A 95 -8.38 8.77 19.27
C PHE A 95 -7.26 9.10 18.26
N SER A 96 -6.54 10.19 18.49
CA SER A 96 -5.41 10.58 17.65
C SER A 96 -4.29 9.55 17.59
N HIS A 97 -4.04 8.77 18.65
CA HIS A 97 -3.02 7.72 18.69
C HIS A 97 -3.25 6.61 17.67
N ARG A 98 -4.51 6.43 17.26
CA ARG A 98 -4.95 5.38 16.33
C ARG A 98 -4.84 5.77 14.87
N LEU A 99 -4.51 7.04 14.59
CA LEU A 99 -4.41 7.60 13.25
C LEU A 99 -2.99 7.50 12.70
N GLY A 100 -2.90 7.22 11.42
CA GLY A 100 -1.69 7.36 10.63
C GLY A 100 -2.02 7.96 9.28
N TYR A 101 -1.06 8.65 8.69
CA TYR A 101 -1.21 9.36 7.42
C TYR A 101 -0.09 8.94 6.46
N SER A 102 -0.37 9.00 5.17
CA SER A 102 0.66 8.82 4.14
C SER A 102 0.47 9.84 3.05
N PHE A 103 1.58 10.40 2.59
CA PHE A 103 1.62 11.35 1.48
C PHE A 103 2.65 10.85 0.47
N GLN A 104 2.23 10.75 -0.80
CA GLN A 104 3.08 10.25 -1.87
C GLN A 104 2.91 11.13 -3.12
N VAL A 105 4.02 11.45 -3.77
CA VAL A 105 4.02 12.04 -5.10
C VAL A 105 4.28 10.92 -6.11
N ILE A 106 3.35 10.70 -7.02
CA ILE A 106 3.48 9.71 -8.09
C ILE A 106 4.03 10.41 -9.33
N VAL A 107 5.19 9.96 -9.79
CA VAL A 107 5.78 10.35 -11.07
C VAL A 107 5.68 9.14 -11.98
N GLY A 108 4.72 9.14 -12.89
CA GLY A 108 4.46 8.02 -13.79
C GLY A 108 4.79 8.36 -15.24
N ARG A 109 5.36 7.39 -15.97
CA ARG A 109 5.60 7.49 -17.40
C ARG A 109 5.17 6.22 -18.13
N LYS A 110 4.32 6.41 -19.12
CA LYS A 110 3.99 5.40 -20.11
C LYS A 110 5.01 5.51 -21.26
N PHE A 111 5.92 4.54 -21.37
CA PHE A 111 6.93 4.51 -22.41
C PHE A 111 6.40 3.96 -23.74
N SER A 112 5.42 3.08 -23.65
CA SER A 112 4.71 2.50 -24.80
C SER A 112 3.31 2.05 -24.37
N ASP A 113 2.50 1.55 -25.31
CA ASP A 113 1.20 0.97 -24.98
C ASP A 113 1.28 -0.28 -24.11
N ARG A 114 2.48 -0.88 -24.03
CA ARG A 114 2.73 -2.08 -23.24
C ARG A 114 3.47 -1.84 -21.94
N PHE A 115 4.23 -0.75 -21.82
CA PHE A 115 5.15 -0.57 -20.69
C PHE A 115 4.97 0.78 -20.00
N THR A 116 4.72 0.72 -18.69
CA THR A 116 4.56 1.89 -17.82
C THR A 116 5.42 1.69 -16.57
N VAL A 117 6.05 2.76 -16.12
CA VAL A 117 6.83 2.82 -14.88
C VAL A 117 6.37 3.98 -14.03
N GLN A 118 6.45 3.84 -12.72
CA GLN A 118 6.22 4.92 -11.77
C GLN A 118 7.28 4.92 -10.67
N LEU A 119 7.52 6.11 -10.14
CA LEU A 119 8.35 6.36 -8.97
C LEU A 119 7.53 7.20 -7.99
N ASN A 120 7.53 6.82 -6.71
CA ASN A 120 6.67 7.45 -5.71
C ASN A 120 7.49 7.74 -4.44
N PRO A 121 8.17 8.89 -4.35
CA PRO A 121 8.66 9.39 -3.07
C PRO A 121 7.49 9.74 -2.16
N GLY A 122 7.65 9.46 -0.85
CA GLY A 122 6.58 9.70 0.10
C GLY A 122 7.04 9.67 1.54
N VAL A 123 6.11 9.98 2.43
CA VAL A 123 6.26 9.94 3.88
C VAL A 123 5.02 9.29 4.51
N VAL A 124 5.26 8.47 5.51
CA VAL A 124 4.21 7.93 6.40
C VAL A 124 4.39 8.57 7.77
N HIS A 125 3.35 9.21 8.28
CA HIS A 125 3.31 9.75 9.64
C HIS A 125 2.46 8.86 10.54
N ARG A 126 3.00 8.48 11.69
CA ARG A 126 2.33 7.72 12.75
C ARG A 126 2.20 8.62 13.97
N ASN A 127 0.98 8.90 14.40
CA ASN A 127 0.76 9.77 15.58
C ASN A 127 1.30 9.17 16.88
N LEU A 128 1.30 7.83 16.96
CA LEU A 128 1.93 7.11 18.05
C LEU A 128 2.74 5.95 17.50
N VAL A 129 3.91 5.73 18.08
CA VAL A 129 4.84 4.63 17.78
C VAL A 129 4.97 3.70 18.99
N THR A 130 5.47 2.50 18.77
CA THR A 130 5.55 1.47 19.81
C THR A 130 6.64 1.75 20.83
N THR A 131 7.77 2.31 20.37
CA THR A 131 8.91 2.64 21.23
C THR A 131 9.35 4.09 21.03
N VAL A 132 10.07 4.67 22.00
CA VAL A 132 10.62 6.04 21.91
C VAL A 132 11.67 6.19 20.80
N ASP A 133 12.30 5.10 20.40
CA ASP A 133 13.34 5.10 19.38
C ASP A 133 12.76 5.01 17.96
N ASP A 134 11.50 4.63 17.83
CA ASP A 134 10.81 4.56 16.54
C ASP A 134 10.46 5.96 16.03
N PRO A 135 10.76 6.30 14.77
CA PRO A 135 10.36 7.59 14.21
C PRO A 135 8.85 7.65 13.94
N ASN A 136 8.24 8.81 14.22
CA ASN A 136 6.87 9.08 13.80
C ASN A 136 6.76 9.25 12.29
N ASP A 137 7.77 9.85 11.66
CA ASP A 137 7.84 10.12 10.23
C ASP A 137 8.80 9.14 9.55
N VAL A 138 8.25 8.33 8.66
CA VAL A 138 9.01 7.33 7.89
C VAL A 138 9.03 7.75 6.44
N VAL A 139 10.21 8.12 5.95
CA VAL A 139 10.43 8.53 4.57
C VAL A 139 10.73 7.32 3.71
N HIS A 140 10.07 7.21 2.58
CA HIS A 140 10.25 6.11 1.63
C HIS A 140 10.32 6.59 0.19
N ILE A 141 10.88 5.76 -0.66
CA ILE A 141 10.78 5.85 -2.10
C ILE A 141 10.25 4.51 -2.62
N SER A 142 9.22 4.53 -3.42
CA SER A 142 8.73 3.31 -4.06
C SER A 142 8.82 3.41 -5.58
N GLY A 143 8.96 2.27 -6.21
CA GLY A 143 8.96 2.13 -7.65
C GLY A 143 8.02 1.02 -8.08
N GLY A 144 7.33 1.22 -9.20
CA GLY A 144 6.47 0.21 -9.77
C GLY A 144 6.56 0.19 -11.29
N ALA A 145 6.39 -1.00 -11.86
CA ALA A 145 6.34 -1.20 -13.29
C ALA A 145 5.19 -2.10 -13.67
N ARG A 146 4.61 -1.85 -14.85
CA ARG A 146 3.55 -2.67 -15.43
C ARG A 146 3.86 -2.94 -16.91
N MET A 147 3.80 -4.21 -17.31
CA MET A 147 4.01 -4.62 -18.68
C MET A 147 2.85 -5.49 -19.18
N LYS A 148 2.20 -5.07 -20.25
CA LYS A 148 1.19 -5.88 -20.94
C LYS A 148 1.85 -7.01 -21.71
N LEU A 149 1.53 -8.25 -21.35
CA LEU A 149 1.97 -9.46 -22.04
C LEU A 149 1.05 -9.78 -23.22
N SER A 150 -0.25 -9.48 -23.07
CA SER A 150 -1.27 -9.65 -24.09
C SER A 150 -2.32 -8.53 -24.01
N LYS A 151 -3.36 -8.60 -24.84
CA LYS A 151 -4.51 -7.67 -24.75
C LYS A 151 -5.24 -7.73 -23.41
N ARG A 152 -5.18 -8.87 -22.70
CA ARG A 152 -5.94 -9.14 -21.47
C ARG A 152 -5.07 -9.40 -20.25
N VAL A 153 -3.77 -9.61 -20.42
CA VAL A 153 -2.88 -9.97 -19.31
C VAL A 153 -1.75 -8.97 -19.21
N ALA A 154 -1.51 -8.49 -18.01
CA ALA A 154 -0.33 -7.70 -17.68
C ALA A 154 0.36 -8.27 -16.45
N ILE A 155 1.69 -8.16 -16.42
CA ILE A 155 2.51 -8.37 -15.22
C ILE A 155 2.79 -7.02 -14.60
N ASN A 156 2.80 -6.96 -13.28
CA ASN A 156 3.17 -5.77 -12.53
C ASN A 156 4.09 -6.14 -11.36
N GLY A 157 4.83 -5.17 -10.89
CA GLY A 157 5.67 -5.31 -9.72
C GLY A 157 5.87 -3.94 -9.07
N GLU A 158 5.97 -3.92 -7.75
CA GLU A 158 6.23 -2.73 -6.96
C GLU A 158 7.12 -3.03 -5.77
N TYR A 159 7.97 -2.08 -5.42
CA TYR A 159 8.87 -2.16 -4.30
C TYR A 159 8.86 -0.86 -3.52
N PHE A 160 8.72 -0.96 -2.20
CA PHE A 160 8.75 0.17 -1.27
C PHE A 160 10.04 0.09 -0.46
N HIS A 161 10.92 1.05 -0.65
CA HIS A 161 12.17 1.18 0.08
C HIS A 161 12.05 2.29 1.13
N VAL A 162 12.14 1.93 2.39
CA VAL A 162 12.19 2.90 3.49
C VAL A 162 13.63 3.37 3.67
N LEU A 163 13.81 4.69 3.76
CA LEU A 163 15.12 5.32 3.85
C LEU A 163 15.66 5.33 5.28
N ARG A 164 17.01 5.29 5.41
CA ARG A 164 17.76 5.53 6.66
C ARG A 164 17.42 4.58 7.81
N ASP A 165 17.22 3.30 7.52
CA ASP A 165 16.95 2.27 8.55
C ASP A 165 15.83 2.66 9.54
N GLN A 166 14.81 3.36 9.05
CA GLN A 166 13.68 3.86 9.85
C GLN A 166 12.66 2.76 10.23
N LEU A 167 12.89 1.54 9.77
CA LEU A 167 12.06 0.40 10.16
C LEU A 167 12.66 -0.30 11.39
N PRO A 168 11.84 -0.63 12.41
CA PRO A 168 12.25 -1.55 13.46
C PRO A 168 12.78 -2.87 12.89
N ILE A 169 13.65 -3.55 13.64
CA ILE A 169 14.38 -4.76 13.19
C ILE A 169 13.49 -5.88 12.65
N ASN A 170 12.24 -5.95 13.12
CA ASN A 170 11.28 -6.98 12.71
C ASN A 170 10.51 -6.63 11.42
N TYR A 171 10.69 -5.43 10.88
CA TYR A 171 9.99 -5.00 9.67
C TYR A 171 10.92 -5.02 8.46
N ARG A 172 10.32 -5.22 7.29
CA ARG A 172 11.00 -5.35 6.01
C ARG A 172 10.38 -4.39 4.99
N ASN A 173 11.15 -4.08 3.97
CA ASN A 173 10.64 -3.38 2.80
C ASN A 173 9.62 -4.25 2.07
N SER A 174 8.51 -3.64 1.64
CA SER A 174 7.46 -4.34 0.91
C SER A 174 7.82 -4.53 -0.55
N LEU A 175 7.68 -5.75 -1.04
CA LEU A 175 7.80 -6.12 -2.45
C LEU A 175 6.54 -6.88 -2.86
N SER A 176 6.00 -6.54 -4.03
CA SER A 176 4.88 -7.25 -4.63
C SER A 176 5.15 -7.51 -6.11
N VAL A 177 4.78 -8.70 -6.57
CA VAL A 177 4.75 -9.05 -8.00
C VAL A 177 3.39 -9.67 -8.30
N GLY A 178 2.79 -9.32 -9.43
CA GLY A 178 1.44 -9.77 -9.73
C GLY A 178 1.08 -9.79 -11.20
N PHE A 179 -0.11 -10.32 -11.43
CA PHE A 179 -0.74 -10.37 -12.74
C PHE A 179 -2.11 -9.72 -12.70
N ASP A 180 -2.40 -8.89 -13.70
CA ASP A 180 -3.74 -8.38 -13.98
C ASP A 180 -4.33 -9.19 -15.13
N ILE A 181 -5.56 -9.69 -14.96
CA ILE A 181 -6.29 -10.45 -15.97
C ILE A 181 -7.61 -9.73 -16.23
N GLU A 182 -7.74 -9.15 -17.42
CA GLU A 182 -8.94 -8.41 -17.85
C GLU A 182 -9.92 -9.34 -18.56
N THR A 183 -11.17 -9.39 -18.10
CA THR A 183 -12.22 -10.27 -18.63
C THR A 183 -13.46 -9.47 -19.08
N GLY A 184 -13.23 -8.34 -19.78
CA GLY A 184 -14.29 -7.56 -20.44
C GLY A 184 -15.14 -6.66 -19.54
N GLY A 185 -15.23 -6.87 -18.25
CA GLY A 185 -15.96 -6.02 -17.29
C GLY A 185 -15.36 -6.07 -15.90
N HIS A 186 -14.43 -7.01 -15.69
CA HIS A 186 -13.76 -7.20 -14.42
C HIS A 186 -12.25 -7.31 -14.66
N VAL A 187 -11.48 -6.86 -13.70
CA VAL A 187 -10.03 -7.10 -13.64
C VAL A 187 -9.75 -7.93 -12.41
N PHE A 188 -9.26 -9.14 -12.62
CA PHE A 188 -8.73 -9.99 -11.56
C PHE A 188 -7.25 -9.67 -11.38
N GLN A 189 -6.86 -9.47 -10.12
CA GLN A 189 -5.47 -9.22 -9.76
C GLN A 189 -4.98 -10.33 -8.83
N LEU A 190 -3.91 -10.99 -9.22
CA LEU A 190 -3.21 -11.98 -8.41
C LEU A 190 -1.85 -11.42 -8.04
N HIS A 191 -1.61 -11.22 -6.75
CA HIS A 191 -0.36 -10.64 -6.24
C HIS A 191 0.32 -11.58 -5.25
N PHE A 192 1.62 -11.73 -5.41
CA PHE A 192 2.53 -12.33 -4.43
C PHE A 192 3.25 -11.19 -3.74
N THR A 193 3.21 -11.15 -2.42
CA THR A 193 3.77 -10.06 -1.62
C THR A 193 4.21 -10.58 -0.25
N ASN A 194 5.20 -9.93 0.33
CA ASN A 194 5.63 -10.18 1.71
C ASN A 194 4.84 -9.34 2.74
N SER A 195 3.86 -8.53 2.33
CA SER A 195 3.06 -7.71 3.23
C SER A 195 1.66 -8.26 3.41
N THR A 196 1.14 -8.30 4.64
CA THR A 196 -0.24 -8.68 4.95
C THR A 196 -1.20 -7.49 4.87
N ALA A 197 -0.75 -6.29 5.19
CA ALA A 197 -1.58 -5.08 5.16
C ALA A 197 -1.95 -4.68 3.73
N MET A 198 -3.15 -4.11 3.57
CA MET A 198 -3.69 -3.64 2.28
C MET A 198 -4.00 -2.13 2.30
N TYR A 199 -3.31 -1.37 3.16
CA TYR A 199 -3.36 0.09 3.27
C TYR A 199 -1.95 0.64 3.46
N GLU A 200 -1.70 1.88 3.06
CA GLU A 200 -0.36 2.47 2.86
C GLU A 200 0.52 2.37 4.10
N ARG A 201 0.06 2.84 5.25
CA ARG A 201 0.84 2.75 6.50
C ARG A 201 1.30 1.31 6.75
N GLY A 202 0.38 0.36 6.63
CA GLY A 202 0.67 -1.03 6.97
C GLY A 202 1.69 -1.67 6.04
N PHE A 203 1.52 -1.58 4.71
CA PHE A 203 2.48 -2.25 3.81
C PHE A 203 3.80 -1.49 3.64
N ILE A 204 3.86 -0.18 3.94
CA ILE A 204 5.12 0.57 3.89
C ILE A 204 5.93 0.37 5.17
N THR A 205 5.29 0.42 6.36
CA THR A 205 6.01 0.50 7.64
C THR A 205 5.84 -0.71 8.56
N GLU A 206 4.96 -1.66 8.26
CA GLU A 206 4.59 -2.77 9.15
C GLU A 206 4.65 -4.14 8.45
N THR A 207 5.44 -4.27 7.37
CA THR A 207 5.62 -5.53 6.65
C THR A 207 6.56 -6.44 7.43
N VAL A 208 6.11 -7.64 7.79
CA VAL A 208 6.87 -8.62 8.57
C VAL A 208 7.35 -9.81 7.74
N GLY A 209 6.77 -10.02 6.56
CA GLY A 209 7.15 -11.15 5.72
C GLY A 209 8.55 -11.04 5.14
N ASP A 210 9.22 -12.16 5.04
CA ASP A 210 10.50 -12.30 4.36
C ASP A 210 10.33 -13.15 3.09
N TRP A 211 11.04 -12.81 2.00
CA TRP A 211 11.04 -13.58 0.76
C TRP A 211 12.02 -14.76 0.80
N THR A 212 12.86 -14.81 1.82
CA THR A 212 13.93 -15.80 1.94
C THR A 212 13.63 -16.93 2.95
N ASN A 213 12.49 -16.89 3.60
CA ASN A 213 12.03 -17.89 4.58
C ASN A 213 10.72 -18.55 4.13
#